data_057f0e6cc57886dbe80d7de63e59db30
#
_entry.id   057f0e6cc57886dbe80d7de63e59db30
#
_cell.length_a   1.000
_cell.length_b   1.000
_cell.length_c   1.000
_cell.angle_alpha   90.00
_cell.angle_beta   90.00
_cell.angle_gamma   90.00
#
_symmetry.space_group_name_H-M   'P 1'
#
loop_
_entity.id
_entity.type
_entity.pdbx_description
1 polymer ?
#
loop_
_entity_poly.entity_id
_entity_poly.type
_entity_poly.pdbx_seq_one_letter_code
_entity_poly.pdbx_strand_id
1 'polypeptide(L)'
;MSPNEAIVMSTSLKYPSEKQGLDPGSLVHVGDVHHSVTRITLVDYSRDHYESHNVSSLEEILEYRNRESVTWVIIEGLADASIIESIGKHFNIHPLVLEDILNTHQRPKLEEHDDYLYVVLKSLMPESDRFSVVYEQVSMLVMKNFIFTFKEKADSLLSPLLKRLENSRGRFRSTGADYLLYTILDTIVDLNFDTMDQLEEALTLLEEEIFSNPTP
;
A
#
# COMPACT_ATOMS: atom_id res chain seq x y z
N MET A 1 -26.48 -31.87 -15.37
CA MET A 1 -25.42 -31.10 -14.72
C MET A 1 -26.01 -29.72 -14.50
N SER A 2 -26.19 -29.35 -13.29
CA SER A 2 -27.04 -28.20 -12.88
C SER A 2 -26.28 -26.89 -13.03
N PRO A 3 -26.82 -25.86 -13.69
CA PRO A 3 -26.25 -24.53 -13.70
C PRO A 3 -26.91 -23.71 -12.60
N ASN A 4 -26.31 -23.68 -11.45
CA ASN A 4 -26.72 -22.75 -10.40
C ASN A 4 -25.53 -22.45 -9.47
N GLU A 5 -24.47 -21.87 -10.04
CA GLU A 5 -23.51 -21.12 -9.25
C GLU A 5 -23.95 -19.66 -9.30
N ALA A 6 -24.77 -19.32 -8.32
CA ALA A 6 -25.16 -17.96 -8.05
C ALA A 6 -23.90 -17.11 -7.89
N ILE A 7 -23.85 -15.98 -8.60
CA ILE A 7 -22.91 -14.88 -8.36
C ILE A 7 -23.06 -14.48 -6.89
N VAL A 8 -22.24 -15.06 -6.05
CA VAL A 8 -22.11 -14.62 -4.66
C VAL A 8 -21.24 -13.36 -4.72
N MET A 9 -21.90 -12.22 -4.85
CA MET A 9 -21.30 -10.97 -4.40
C MET A 9 -21.00 -11.15 -2.91
N SER A 10 -19.81 -11.61 -2.60
CA SER A 10 -19.30 -11.62 -1.24
C SER A 10 -19.00 -10.21 -0.79
N THR A 11 -20.07 -9.44 -0.57
CA THR A 11 -20.00 -8.27 0.29
C THR A 11 -19.97 -8.77 1.73
N SER A 12 -18.92 -9.51 2.07
CA SER A 12 -18.63 -9.81 3.45
C SER A 12 -18.05 -8.56 4.12
N LEU A 13 -18.92 -7.64 4.45
CA LEU A 13 -18.69 -6.65 5.51
C LEU A 13 -18.65 -7.36 6.87
N LYS A 14 -17.87 -8.40 6.99
CA LYS A 14 -17.51 -8.98 8.28
C LYS A 14 -16.26 -8.24 8.74
N TYR A 15 -16.50 -7.16 9.48
CA TYR A 15 -15.51 -6.62 10.39
C TYR A 15 -15.62 -7.41 11.70
N PRO A 16 -14.81 -8.43 11.95
CA PRO A 16 -14.70 -8.97 13.28
C PRO A 16 -14.03 -7.90 14.12
N SER A 17 -14.70 -7.50 15.13
CA SER A 17 -14.21 -6.52 16.09
C SER A 17 -13.18 -7.16 17.03
N GLU A 18 -12.04 -7.61 16.49
CA GLU A 18 -10.89 -7.99 17.34
C GLU A 18 -10.40 -6.84 18.21
N LYS A 19 -10.78 -5.61 17.84
CA LYS A 19 -10.54 -4.39 18.63
C LYS A 19 -11.64 -4.04 19.62
N GLN A 20 -12.76 -4.78 19.66
CA GLN A 20 -13.87 -4.42 20.51
C GLN A 20 -13.49 -4.59 21.99
N GLY A 21 -13.29 -3.46 22.70
CA GLY A 21 -12.93 -3.43 24.10
C GLY A 21 -11.43 -3.17 24.39
N LEU A 22 -10.62 -2.94 23.38
CA LEU A 22 -9.24 -2.51 23.55
C LEU A 22 -9.16 -0.98 23.72
N ASP A 23 -8.12 -0.52 24.40
CA ASP A 23 -7.85 0.91 24.54
C ASP A 23 -7.49 1.56 23.19
N PRO A 24 -7.87 2.84 22.97
CA PRO A 24 -7.45 3.58 21.78
C PRO A 24 -5.91 3.59 21.62
N GLY A 25 -5.42 3.32 20.40
CA GLY A 25 -3.99 3.20 20.12
C GLY A 25 -3.43 1.79 20.35
N SER A 26 -4.29 0.78 20.62
CA SER A 26 -3.86 -0.62 20.69
C SER A 26 -3.43 -1.10 19.30
N LEU A 27 -2.18 -1.57 19.20
CA LEU A 27 -1.58 -2.01 17.94
C LEU A 27 -1.93 -3.47 17.68
N VAL A 28 -3.06 -3.69 17.00
CA VAL A 28 -3.52 -5.00 16.55
C VAL A 28 -3.79 -4.92 15.07
N HIS A 29 -3.23 -5.84 14.29
CA HIS A 29 -3.52 -5.94 12.87
C HIS A 29 -4.99 -6.34 12.68
N VAL A 30 -5.72 -5.56 11.89
CA VAL A 30 -7.11 -5.85 11.49
C VAL A 30 -7.16 -5.83 9.97
N GLY A 31 -7.36 -6.98 9.39
CA GLY A 31 -7.40 -7.19 7.95
C GLY A 31 -7.28 -8.68 7.63
N ASP A 32 -7.16 -9.01 6.37
CA ASP A 32 -6.88 -10.37 5.97
C ASP A 32 -5.50 -10.79 6.46
N VAL A 33 -5.44 -11.82 7.31
CA VAL A 33 -4.16 -12.30 7.86
C VAL A 33 -3.41 -13.02 6.74
N HIS A 34 -2.63 -12.27 6.00
CA HIS A 34 -1.60 -12.87 5.16
C HIS A 34 -0.42 -13.22 6.06
N HIS A 35 -0.16 -14.51 6.30
CA HIS A 35 1.02 -15.01 7.02
C HIS A 35 2.33 -14.75 6.24
N SER A 36 2.49 -13.54 5.73
CA SER A 36 3.71 -13.14 5.04
C SER A 36 4.74 -12.66 6.06
N VAL A 37 5.94 -13.17 5.94
CA VAL A 37 7.08 -12.63 6.69
C VAL A 37 7.23 -11.15 6.33
N THR A 38 7.29 -10.29 7.34
CA THR A 38 7.52 -8.86 7.11
C THR A 38 8.84 -8.65 6.39
N ARG A 39 8.79 -7.97 5.26
CA ARG A 39 9.95 -7.57 4.46
C ARG A 39 10.11 -6.06 4.52
N ILE A 40 11.31 -5.61 4.76
CA ILE A 40 11.63 -4.19 4.75
C ILE A 40 12.66 -3.93 3.68
N THR A 41 12.33 -3.09 2.70
CA THR A 41 13.25 -2.62 1.66
C THR A 41 13.53 -1.15 1.91
N LEU A 42 14.80 -0.79 1.97
CA LEU A 42 15.26 0.59 2.06
C LEU A 42 15.84 1.00 0.71
N VAL A 43 15.43 2.16 0.25
CA VAL A 43 15.97 2.84 -0.95
C VAL A 43 16.43 4.22 -0.51
N ASP A 44 17.69 4.53 -0.73
CA ASP A 44 18.23 5.86 -0.49
C ASP A 44 18.80 6.43 -1.79
N TYR A 45 18.42 7.66 -2.09
CA TYR A 45 18.86 8.29 -3.32
C TYR A 45 19.06 9.79 -3.21
N SER A 46 19.98 10.25 -4.00
CA SER A 46 20.19 11.66 -4.36
C SER A 46 20.46 11.74 -5.86
N ARG A 47 20.75 12.92 -6.37
CA ARG A 47 21.03 13.11 -7.79
C ARG A 47 22.05 12.09 -8.35
N ASP A 48 23.13 11.86 -7.63
CA ASP A 48 24.28 11.08 -8.08
C ASP A 48 24.46 9.76 -7.30
N HIS A 49 23.58 9.50 -6.32
CA HIS A 49 23.62 8.31 -5.47
C HIS A 49 22.32 7.53 -5.58
N TYR A 50 22.43 6.22 -5.51
CA TYR A 50 21.29 5.29 -5.37
C TYR A 50 21.79 4.01 -4.71
N GLU A 51 21.11 3.61 -3.67
CA GLU A 51 21.27 2.29 -3.06
C GLU A 51 19.89 1.71 -2.73
N SER A 52 19.78 0.38 -2.81
CA SER A 52 18.58 -0.35 -2.41
C SER A 52 18.97 -1.70 -1.84
N HIS A 53 18.47 -2.01 -0.65
CA HIS A 53 18.73 -3.27 0.03
C HIS A 53 17.62 -3.64 1.00
N ASN A 54 17.55 -4.92 1.37
CA ASN A 54 16.66 -5.36 2.42
C ASN A 54 17.30 -5.05 3.79
N VAL A 55 16.46 -4.58 4.71
CA VAL A 55 16.84 -4.19 6.05
C VAL A 55 16.37 -5.26 7.04
N SER A 56 17.21 -5.58 8.00
CA SER A 56 16.95 -6.59 9.03
C SER A 56 16.61 -5.99 10.38
N SER A 57 16.94 -4.71 10.60
CA SER A 57 16.73 -4.04 11.88
C SER A 57 16.33 -2.57 11.71
N LEU A 58 15.69 -2.03 12.73
CA LEU A 58 15.32 -0.61 12.73
C LEU A 58 16.55 0.30 12.82
N GLU A 59 17.62 -0.14 13.50
CA GLU A 59 18.87 0.60 13.64
C GLU A 59 19.45 0.98 12.28
N GLU A 60 19.41 0.08 11.30
CA GLU A 60 19.85 0.36 9.94
C GLU A 60 19.04 1.52 9.31
N ILE A 61 17.72 1.56 9.54
CA ILE A 61 16.86 2.65 9.04
C ILE A 61 17.22 3.98 9.69
N LEU A 62 17.52 3.96 11.00
CA LEU A 62 17.83 5.16 11.76
C LEU A 62 19.14 5.84 11.33
N GLU A 63 20.09 5.10 10.75
CA GLU A 63 21.33 5.66 10.18
C GLU A 63 21.05 6.66 9.03
N TYR A 64 19.92 6.52 8.36
CA TYR A 64 19.51 7.37 7.22
C TYR A 64 18.74 8.63 7.67
N ARG A 65 18.26 8.68 8.91
CA ARG A 65 17.34 9.71 9.39
C ARG A 65 17.84 11.16 9.20
N ASN A 66 19.14 11.36 9.29
CA ASN A 66 19.76 12.68 9.24
C ASN A 66 20.46 12.96 7.91
N ARG A 67 20.28 12.10 6.90
CA ARG A 67 20.86 12.32 5.58
C ARG A 67 20.07 13.40 4.81
N GLU A 68 20.75 14.11 3.92
CA GLU A 68 20.11 15.06 3.00
C GLU A 68 19.47 14.37 1.78
N SER A 69 19.82 13.11 1.52
CA SER A 69 19.21 12.23 0.52
C SER A 69 17.76 11.93 0.85
N VAL A 70 16.99 11.47 -0.13
CA VAL A 70 15.64 10.96 0.08
C VAL A 70 15.73 9.48 0.42
N THR A 71 15.21 9.11 1.58
CA THR A 71 15.12 7.72 2.03
C THR A 71 13.68 7.23 1.93
N TRP A 72 13.47 6.15 1.21
CA TRP A 72 12.19 5.48 1.06
C TRP A 72 12.26 4.08 1.69
N VAL A 73 11.46 3.84 2.71
CA VAL A 73 11.35 2.56 3.41
C VAL A 73 10.02 1.91 3.06
N ILE A 74 10.06 0.73 2.47
CA ILE A 74 8.89 -0.04 2.07
C ILE A 74 8.76 -1.22 3.02
N ILE A 75 7.65 -1.29 3.75
CA ILE A 75 7.31 -2.37 4.67
C ILE A 75 6.17 -3.18 4.05
N GLU A 76 6.45 -4.42 3.73
CA GLU A 76 5.51 -5.39 3.17
C GLU A 76 5.24 -6.49 4.19
N GLY A 77 3.98 -6.75 4.49
CA GLY A 77 3.56 -7.65 5.55
C GLY A 77 3.44 -6.93 6.90
N LEU A 78 2.20 -6.73 7.36
CA LEU A 78 1.89 -5.94 8.56
C LEU A 78 1.58 -6.84 9.78
N ALA A 79 1.90 -8.13 9.72
CA ALA A 79 1.61 -9.07 10.80
C ALA A 79 2.43 -8.79 12.07
N ASP A 80 3.64 -8.22 11.94
CA ASP A 80 4.48 -7.84 13.06
C ASP A 80 4.26 -6.39 13.47
N ALA A 81 3.33 -6.16 14.38
CA ALA A 81 3.03 -4.83 14.93
C ALA A 81 4.22 -4.19 15.67
N SER A 82 5.19 -4.99 16.15
CA SER A 82 6.33 -4.47 16.93
C SER A 82 7.25 -3.58 16.10
N ILE A 83 7.38 -3.85 14.81
CA ILE A 83 8.15 -3.04 13.86
C ILE A 83 7.48 -1.66 13.72
N ILE A 84 6.16 -1.64 13.55
CA ILE A 84 5.37 -0.41 13.39
C ILE A 84 5.40 0.43 14.67
N GLU A 85 5.27 -0.24 15.83
CA GLU A 85 5.41 0.42 17.13
C GLU A 85 6.79 1.05 17.30
N SER A 86 7.84 0.33 16.91
CA SER A 86 9.22 0.81 17.00
C SER A 86 9.47 2.01 16.08
N ILE A 87 8.98 1.99 14.84
CA ILE A 87 9.00 3.14 13.94
C ILE A 87 8.27 4.32 14.58
N GLY A 88 7.09 4.08 15.12
CA GLY A 88 6.29 5.11 15.78
C GLY A 88 7.04 5.82 16.91
N LYS A 89 7.71 5.07 17.77
CA LYS A 89 8.52 5.61 18.88
C LYS A 89 9.71 6.45 18.40
N HIS A 90 10.43 5.98 17.38
CA HIS A 90 11.64 6.65 16.90
C HIS A 90 11.34 7.87 16.02
N PHE A 91 10.24 7.85 15.29
CA PHE A 91 9.84 8.93 14.38
C PHE A 91 8.73 9.83 14.96
N ASN A 92 8.36 9.64 16.24
CA ASN A 92 7.35 10.42 16.95
C ASN A 92 6.00 10.43 16.22
N ILE A 93 5.54 9.25 15.77
CA ILE A 93 4.25 9.10 15.11
C ILE A 93 3.14 8.91 16.13
N HIS A 94 2.02 9.59 15.91
CA HIS A 94 0.88 9.51 16.82
C HIS A 94 0.33 8.07 16.89
N PRO A 95 0.03 7.54 18.11
CA PRO A 95 -0.43 6.14 18.27
C PRO A 95 -1.66 5.78 17.44
N LEU A 96 -2.61 6.69 17.24
CA LEU A 96 -3.79 6.45 16.39
C LEU A 96 -3.43 6.28 14.90
N VAL A 97 -2.37 6.95 14.43
CA VAL A 97 -1.88 6.76 13.05
C VAL A 97 -1.27 5.37 12.90
N LEU A 98 -0.52 4.88 13.90
CA LEU A 98 0.01 3.51 13.89
C LEU A 98 -1.11 2.47 13.93
N GLU A 99 -2.16 2.74 14.71
CA GLU A 99 -3.36 1.91 14.72
C GLU A 99 -4.04 1.86 13.37
N ASP A 100 -4.13 3.00 12.67
CA ASP A 100 -4.75 3.10 11.34
C ASP A 100 -3.89 2.42 10.25
N ILE A 101 -2.57 2.43 10.36
CA ILE A 101 -1.68 1.66 9.49
C ILE A 101 -1.98 0.16 9.61
N LEU A 102 -2.17 -0.34 10.84
CA LEU A 102 -2.47 -1.75 11.11
C LEU A 102 -3.93 -2.14 10.81
N ASN A 103 -4.83 -1.15 10.67
CA ASN A 103 -6.21 -1.37 10.27
C ASN A 103 -6.37 -1.15 8.76
N THR A 104 -6.23 -2.21 7.98
CA THR A 104 -6.20 -2.16 6.52
C THR A 104 -7.57 -1.93 5.85
N HIS A 105 -8.60 -1.65 6.65
CA HIS A 105 -9.94 -1.28 6.19
C HIS A 105 -10.22 0.23 6.24
N GLN A 106 -9.20 1.06 6.40
CA GLN A 106 -9.35 2.51 6.38
C GLN A 106 -9.88 3.02 5.03
N ARG A 107 -10.61 4.13 5.09
CA ARG A 107 -10.95 4.87 3.86
C ARG A 107 -9.76 5.68 3.38
N PRO A 108 -9.62 5.92 2.07
CA PRO A 108 -8.62 6.85 1.58
C PRO A 108 -8.72 8.20 2.31
N LYS A 109 -7.60 8.69 2.80
CA LYS A 109 -7.51 9.94 3.56
C LYS A 109 -6.12 10.55 3.50
N LEU A 110 -6.05 11.83 3.81
CA LEU A 110 -4.83 12.58 4.02
C LEU A 110 -4.97 13.35 5.33
N GLU A 111 -4.00 13.19 6.22
CA GLU A 111 -3.92 13.90 7.50
C GLU A 111 -2.57 14.62 7.60
N GLU A 112 -2.62 15.90 7.93
CA GLU A 112 -1.43 16.72 8.16
C GLU A 112 -1.12 16.77 9.66
N HIS A 113 0.11 16.43 10.00
CA HIS A 113 0.69 16.54 11.33
C HIS A 113 1.88 17.50 11.28
N ASP A 114 2.35 17.97 12.44
CA ASP A 114 3.41 18.98 12.50
C ASP A 114 4.70 18.55 11.77
N ASP A 115 5.08 17.27 11.84
CA ASP A 115 6.33 16.74 11.31
C ASP A 115 6.17 15.79 10.13
N TYR A 116 4.94 15.38 9.76
CA TYR A 116 4.68 14.42 8.69
C TYR A 116 3.27 14.54 8.11
N LEU A 117 3.11 14.05 6.88
CA LEU A 117 1.81 13.76 6.28
C LEU A 117 1.51 12.27 6.43
N TYR A 118 0.29 11.93 6.79
CA TYR A 118 -0.23 10.57 6.74
C TYR A 118 -1.20 10.44 5.58
N VAL A 119 -0.93 9.51 4.68
CA VAL A 119 -1.71 9.27 3.47
C VAL A 119 -2.15 7.82 3.42
N VAL A 120 -3.43 7.59 3.16
CA VAL A 120 -4.00 6.25 2.94
C VAL A 120 -4.66 6.20 1.58
N LEU A 121 -4.34 5.19 0.81
CA LEU A 121 -4.92 4.90 -0.49
C LEU A 121 -5.39 3.45 -0.56
N LYS A 122 -6.21 3.17 -1.57
CA LYS A 122 -6.57 1.80 -1.97
C LYS A 122 -6.02 1.55 -3.37
N SER A 123 -5.26 0.49 -3.52
CA SER A 123 -4.84 -0.05 -4.81
C SER A 123 -5.80 -1.16 -5.19
N LEU A 124 -6.40 -1.05 -6.36
CA LEU A 124 -7.30 -2.05 -6.92
C LEU A 124 -6.49 -3.07 -7.72
N MET A 125 -6.85 -4.32 -7.61
CA MET A 125 -6.21 -5.41 -8.35
C MET A 125 -7.28 -6.36 -8.88
N PRO A 126 -7.23 -6.73 -10.19
CA PRO A 126 -8.12 -7.75 -10.71
C PRO A 126 -7.76 -9.12 -10.11
N GLU A 127 -8.77 -9.91 -9.81
CA GLU A 127 -8.60 -11.32 -9.48
C GLU A 127 -8.58 -12.20 -10.75
N SER A 128 -8.39 -13.50 -10.55
CA SER A 128 -8.45 -14.49 -11.63
C SER A 128 -9.83 -14.59 -12.29
N ASP A 129 -10.87 -14.23 -11.55
CA ASP A 129 -12.23 -14.03 -12.07
C ASP A 129 -12.32 -12.62 -12.67
N ARG A 130 -12.81 -12.52 -13.91
CA ARG A 130 -12.92 -11.27 -14.67
C ARG A 130 -13.79 -10.20 -14.00
N PHE A 131 -14.66 -10.60 -13.08
CA PHE A 131 -15.63 -9.72 -12.42
C PHE A 131 -15.27 -9.41 -10.98
N SER A 132 -14.20 -10.00 -10.47
CA SER A 132 -13.75 -9.81 -9.09
C SER A 132 -12.57 -8.85 -9.01
N VAL A 133 -12.69 -7.87 -8.14
CA VAL A 133 -11.64 -6.89 -7.84
C VAL A 133 -11.38 -6.94 -6.33
N VAL A 134 -10.13 -7.12 -5.97
CA VAL A 134 -9.68 -6.96 -4.59
C VAL A 134 -8.97 -5.62 -4.44
N TYR A 135 -8.91 -5.13 -3.23
CA TYR A 135 -8.14 -3.94 -2.92
C TYR A 135 -7.10 -4.23 -1.84
N GLU A 136 -6.00 -3.48 -1.91
CA GLU A 136 -4.99 -3.44 -0.87
C GLU A 136 -4.88 -2.01 -0.33
N GLN A 137 -4.71 -1.88 0.98
CA GLN A 137 -4.40 -0.58 1.57
C GLN A 137 -2.92 -0.29 1.42
N VAL A 138 -2.62 0.91 0.94
CA VAL A 138 -1.28 1.49 0.94
C VAL A 138 -1.29 2.70 1.85
N SER A 139 -0.58 2.61 2.97
CA SER A 139 -0.42 3.70 3.93
C SER A 139 0.97 4.31 3.80
N MET A 140 1.08 5.62 3.90
CA MET A 140 2.36 6.33 3.80
C MET A 140 2.52 7.35 4.90
N LEU A 141 3.73 7.42 5.48
CA LEU A 141 4.18 8.52 6.32
C LEU A 141 5.24 9.28 5.54
N VAL A 142 4.99 10.55 5.30
CA VAL A 142 5.85 11.40 4.46
C VAL A 142 6.42 12.53 5.29
N MET A 143 7.73 12.56 5.41
CA MET A 143 8.50 13.57 6.11
C MET A 143 9.36 14.35 5.11
N LYS A 144 10.11 15.33 5.56
CA LYS A 144 10.92 16.19 4.70
C LYS A 144 11.78 15.43 3.67
N ASN A 145 12.52 14.41 4.13
CA ASN A 145 13.42 13.60 3.29
C ASN A 145 13.20 12.10 3.47
N PHE A 146 12.09 11.71 4.08
CA PHE A 146 11.84 10.32 4.46
C PHE A 146 10.42 9.92 4.11
N ILE A 147 10.24 8.75 3.47
CA ILE A 147 8.92 8.17 3.24
C ILE A 147 8.92 6.73 3.75
N PHE A 148 7.92 6.41 4.57
CA PHE A 148 7.53 5.04 4.86
C PHE A 148 6.32 4.68 4.01
N THR A 149 6.34 3.52 3.39
CA THR A 149 5.17 2.92 2.72
C THR A 149 4.88 1.58 3.35
N PHE A 150 3.65 1.39 3.78
CA PHE A 150 3.17 0.18 4.44
C PHE A 150 2.14 -0.53 3.56
N LYS A 151 2.35 -1.83 3.32
CA LYS A 151 1.51 -2.69 2.49
C LYS A 151 1.28 -4.04 3.18
N GLU A 152 0.14 -4.67 2.92
CA GLU A 152 -0.15 -6.02 3.44
C GLU A 152 0.59 -7.10 2.67
N LYS A 153 0.72 -6.95 1.35
CA LYS A 153 1.25 -7.97 0.44
C LYS A 153 2.61 -7.57 -0.12
N ALA A 154 3.47 -8.56 -0.25
CA ALA A 154 4.70 -8.43 -1.03
C ALA A 154 4.36 -8.73 -2.50
N ASP A 155 4.06 -7.72 -3.27
CA ASP A 155 3.74 -7.80 -4.69
C ASP A 155 4.60 -6.87 -5.56
N SER A 156 4.24 -6.77 -6.84
CA SER A 156 4.97 -5.95 -7.80
C SER A 156 4.46 -4.51 -7.92
N LEU A 157 3.50 -4.07 -7.10
CA LEU A 157 2.88 -2.74 -7.19
C LEU A 157 3.88 -1.59 -7.37
N LEU A 158 4.91 -1.56 -6.55
CA LEU A 158 5.92 -0.50 -6.55
C LEU A 158 7.15 -0.83 -7.42
N SER A 159 7.22 -2.03 -8.01
CA SER A 159 8.37 -2.46 -8.82
C SER A 159 8.67 -1.57 -10.03
N PRO A 160 7.68 -1.05 -10.78
CA PRO A 160 7.95 -0.13 -11.89
C PRO A 160 8.62 1.15 -11.42
N LEU A 161 8.19 1.67 -10.27
CA LEU A 161 8.76 2.89 -9.69
C LEU A 161 10.18 2.66 -9.17
N LEU A 162 10.44 1.52 -8.51
CA LEU A 162 11.77 1.13 -8.07
C LEU A 162 12.75 1.03 -9.25
N LYS A 163 12.35 0.36 -10.33
CA LYS A 163 13.14 0.27 -11.57
C LYS A 163 13.39 1.64 -12.20
N ARG A 164 12.39 2.53 -12.17
CA ARG A 164 12.53 3.89 -12.68
C ARG A 164 13.53 4.69 -11.84
N LEU A 165 13.49 4.59 -10.50
CA LEU A 165 14.47 5.20 -9.60
C LEU A 165 15.89 4.67 -9.85
N GLU A 166 16.05 3.35 -9.95
CA GLU A 166 17.34 2.71 -10.20
C GLU A 166 17.97 3.15 -11.52
N ASN A 167 17.17 3.20 -12.59
CA ASN A 167 17.65 3.54 -13.94
C ASN A 167 17.71 5.05 -14.22
N SER A 168 17.10 5.88 -13.38
CA SER A 168 17.07 7.33 -13.58
C SER A 168 18.41 7.96 -13.20
N ARG A 169 19.03 8.64 -14.14
CA ARG A 169 20.14 9.54 -13.87
C ARG A 169 19.64 10.98 -14.08
N GLY A 170 19.66 11.78 -13.01
CA GLY A 170 19.37 13.21 -13.15
C GLY A 170 18.04 13.66 -12.56
N ARG A 171 17.06 14.06 -13.40
CA ARG A 171 15.92 14.86 -12.94
C ARG A 171 15.06 14.17 -11.84
N PHE A 172 14.75 12.90 -12.00
CA PHE A 172 13.90 12.19 -11.02
C PHE A 172 14.55 12.12 -9.64
N ARG A 173 15.86 11.78 -9.59
CA ARG A 173 16.59 11.69 -8.33
C ARG A 173 17.01 13.05 -7.74
N SER A 174 16.85 14.14 -8.48
CA SER A 174 17.13 15.49 -7.98
C SER A 174 15.91 16.18 -7.36
N THR A 175 14.80 15.47 -7.23
CA THR A 175 13.57 15.93 -6.58
C THR A 175 13.47 15.37 -5.16
N GLY A 176 12.67 16.02 -4.31
CA GLY A 176 12.48 15.64 -2.91
C GLY A 176 11.49 14.50 -2.69
N ALA A 177 11.20 14.24 -1.43
CA ALA A 177 10.22 13.24 -1.00
C ALA A 177 8.80 13.57 -1.49
N ASP A 178 8.47 14.84 -1.65
CA ASP A 178 7.22 15.33 -2.21
C ASP A 178 6.97 14.80 -3.63
N TYR A 179 7.98 14.83 -4.48
CA TYR A 179 7.88 14.29 -5.83
C TYR A 179 7.81 12.74 -5.84
N LEU A 180 8.51 12.08 -4.92
CA LEU A 180 8.38 10.63 -4.75
C LEU A 180 6.95 10.28 -4.33
N LEU A 181 6.39 10.99 -3.35
CA LEU A 181 4.98 10.83 -2.96
C LEU A 181 4.06 10.98 -4.17
N TYR A 182 4.19 12.10 -4.91
CA TYR A 182 3.39 12.32 -6.12
C TYR A 182 3.48 11.13 -7.08
N THR A 183 4.69 10.61 -7.31
CA THR A 183 4.88 9.50 -8.26
C THR A 183 4.28 8.19 -7.75
N ILE A 184 4.31 7.95 -6.43
CA ILE A 184 3.62 6.78 -5.83
C ILE A 184 2.11 6.90 -6.02
N LEU A 185 1.54 8.09 -5.73
CA LEU A 185 0.11 8.37 -5.93
C LEU A 185 -0.30 8.15 -7.38
N ASP A 186 0.42 8.75 -8.32
CA ASP A 186 0.23 8.65 -9.76
C ASP A 186 0.22 7.17 -10.21
N THR A 187 1.22 6.39 -9.76
CA THR A 187 1.31 4.96 -10.08
C THR A 187 0.10 4.18 -9.59
N ILE A 188 -0.37 4.43 -8.36
CA ILE A 188 -1.53 3.73 -7.79
C ILE A 188 -2.81 4.12 -8.52
N VAL A 189 -2.98 5.39 -8.84
CA VAL A 189 -4.15 5.89 -9.58
C VAL A 189 -4.21 5.30 -10.97
N ASP A 190 -3.08 5.28 -11.70
CA ASP A 190 -3.00 4.68 -13.03
C ASP A 190 -3.38 3.18 -13.01
N LEU A 191 -2.85 2.43 -12.03
CA LEU A 191 -3.21 1.01 -11.87
C LEU A 191 -4.69 0.81 -11.53
N ASN A 192 -5.29 1.74 -10.78
CA ASN A 192 -6.72 1.69 -10.50
C ASN A 192 -7.55 1.91 -11.78
N PHE A 193 -7.13 2.84 -12.66
CA PHE A 193 -7.76 3.04 -13.95
C PHE A 193 -7.61 1.80 -14.83
N ASP A 194 -6.43 1.21 -14.94
CA ASP A 194 -6.20 -0.04 -15.70
C ASP A 194 -7.12 -1.16 -15.22
N THR A 195 -7.34 -1.28 -13.90
CA THR A 195 -8.27 -2.27 -13.33
C THR A 195 -9.72 -1.97 -13.68
N MET A 196 -10.13 -0.70 -13.69
CA MET A 196 -11.48 -0.29 -14.07
C MET A 196 -11.74 -0.54 -15.57
N ASP A 197 -10.78 -0.26 -16.44
CA ASP A 197 -10.88 -0.52 -17.88
C ASP A 197 -11.03 -2.03 -18.16
N GLN A 198 -10.29 -2.89 -17.46
CA GLN A 198 -10.46 -4.34 -17.56
C GLN A 198 -11.86 -4.81 -17.13
N LEU A 199 -12.41 -4.20 -16.07
CA LEU A 199 -13.77 -4.52 -15.62
C LEU A 199 -14.81 -4.06 -16.63
N GLU A 200 -14.64 -2.90 -17.26
CA GLU A 200 -15.52 -2.39 -18.31
C GLU A 200 -15.52 -3.33 -19.53
N GLU A 201 -14.33 -3.79 -19.97
CA GLU A 201 -14.21 -4.76 -21.04
C GLU A 201 -14.95 -6.08 -20.71
N ALA A 202 -14.76 -6.58 -19.48
CA ALA A 202 -15.44 -7.80 -19.03
C ALA A 202 -16.97 -7.65 -19.02
N LEU A 203 -17.49 -6.50 -18.57
CA LEU A 203 -18.93 -6.21 -18.59
C LEU A 203 -19.47 -6.12 -20.02
N THR A 204 -18.76 -5.48 -20.94
CA THR A 204 -19.15 -5.39 -22.34
C THR A 204 -19.25 -6.78 -22.98
N LEU A 205 -18.28 -7.66 -22.71
CA LEU A 205 -18.33 -9.05 -23.20
C LEU A 205 -19.52 -9.84 -22.62
N LEU A 206 -19.85 -9.61 -21.35
CA LEU A 206 -21.02 -10.22 -20.72
C LEU A 206 -22.34 -9.75 -21.35
N GLU A 207 -22.45 -8.45 -21.63
CA GLU A 207 -23.61 -7.89 -22.34
C GLU A 207 -23.79 -8.52 -23.73
N GLU A 208 -22.71 -8.63 -24.50
CA GLU A 208 -22.74 -9.28 -25.84
C GLU A 208 -23.16 -10.75 -25.74
N GLU A 209 -22.69 -11.48 -24.71
CA GLU A 209 -23.07 -12.88 -24.48
C GLU A 209 -24.57 -13.02 -24.19
N ILE A 210 -25.11 -12.15 -23.31
CA ILE A 210 -26.53 -12.13 -22.96
C ILE A 210 -27.40 -11.86 -24.20
N PHE A 211 -27.00 -10.93 -25.08
CA PHE A 211 -27.74 -10.61 -26.27
C PHE A 211 -27.63 -11.69 -27.38
N SER A 212 -26.49 -12.36 -27.48
CA SER A 212 -26.23 -13.37 -28.49
C SER A 212 -26.81 -14.73 -28.11
N ASN A 213 -26.87 -15.08 -26.83
CA ASN A 213 -27.36 -16.36 -26.33
C ASN A 213 -28.34 -16.18 -25.16
N PRO A 214 -29.52 -15.60 -25.40
CA PRO A 214 -30.50 -15.42 -24.34
C PRO A 214 -30.98 -16.79 -23.84
N THR A 215 -30.59 -17.16 -22.63
CA THR A 215 -31.13 -18.30 -21.91
C THR A 215 -32.34 -17.86 -21.08
N PRO A 216 -33.46 -18.63 -21.13
CA PRO A 216 -34.65 -18.31 -20.33
C PRO A 216 -34.44 -18.43 -18.84
#